data_1bad6c8e750320c968801aefb3e94a1b
#
_entry.id   1bad6c8e750320c968801aefb3e94a1b
#
_cell.length_a   1.000
_cell.length_b   1.000
_cell.length_c   1.000
_cell.angle_alpha   90.00
_cell.angle_beta   90.00
_cell.angle_gamma   90.00
#
_symmetry.space_group_name_H-M   'P 1'
#
loop_
_entity.id
_entity.type
_entity.pdbx_description
1 polymer ?
#
loop_
_entity_poly.entity_id
_entity_poly.type
_entity_poly.pdbx_seq_one_letter_code
_entity_poly.pdbx_strand_id
1 'polypeptide(L)'
;MSSVWDERAEAYRTSEAHREGKDLDLLVEWSQGAKTALDVATGGGHVARRFREAGLEVVSLDPAAGMQPDVVAPAESLPFDEGSFDVVACRVAAHHFEDVRAAVKEMARVARDLVLVSDNLFAGEEAEEADRVRDPSHVRNYTEEEWRSLFAGAGLDVEQVHTYVHPVLLEPWLKRSGCTGKDAERVRQLVAGRLDGDRVRLERICLKGRKRTDG
;
A
#
# COMPACT_ATOMS: atom_id res chain seq x y z
N MET A 1 -4.23 19.22 -14.52
CA MET A 1 -4.15 19.75 -13.14
C MET A 1 -3.20 18.81 -12.40
N SER A 2 -2.24 19.38 -11.64
CA SER A 2 -1.36 18.55 -10.79
C SER A 2 -2.23 17.85 -9.74
N SER A 3 -2.04 16.56 -9.54
CA SER A 3 -2.73 15.82 -8.47
C SER A 3 -2.08 16.17 -7.13
N VAL A 4 -2.81 15.99 -6.02
CA VAL A 4 -2.25 16.15 -4.67
C VAL A 4 -1.00 15.27 -4.47
N TRP A 5 -0.91 14.17 -5.21
CA TRP A 5 0.20 13.24 -5.19
C TRP A 5 1.45 13.78 -5.91
N ASP A 6 1.27 14.57 -6.98
CA ASP A 6 2.39 15.23 -7.66
C ASP A 6 3.07 16.25 -6.72
N GLU A 7 2.27 16.99 -5.92
CA GLU A 7 2.78 17.96 -4.95
C GLU A 7 3.51 17.29 -3.77
N ARG A 8 3.09 16.09 -3.39
CA ARG A 8 3.69 15.30 -2.28
C ARG A 8 4.83 14.39 -2.73
N ALA A 9 5.07 14.23 -4.03
CA ALA A 9 5.96 13.21 -4.58
C ALA A 9 7.37 13.25 -4.00
N GLU A 10 7.98 14.43 -3.86
CA GLU A 10 9.32 14.57 -3.30
C GLU A 10 9.38 14.13 -1.83
N ALA A 11 8.38 14.48 -1.03
CA ALA A 11 8.31 14.06 0.37
C ALA A 11 8.19 12.54 0.53
N TYR A 12 7.52 11.85 -0.41
CA TYR A 12 7.42 10.39 -0.41
C TYR A 12 8.72 9.72 -0.88
N ARG A 13 9.37 10.24 -1.93
CA ARG A 13 10.65 9.71 -2.42
C ARG A 13 11.78 9.81 -1.41
N THR A 14 11.81 10.89 -0.63
CA THR A 14 12.84 11.15 0.39
C THR A 14 12.49 10.61 1.77
N SER A 15 11.31 10.01 1.94
CA SER A 15 10.82 9.53 3.22
C SER A 15 11.58 8.31 3.74
N GLU A 16 12.46 8.52 4.71
CA GLU A 16 13.15 7.42 5.40
C GLU A 16 12.19 6.44 6.07
N ALA A 17 11.05 6.92 6.58
CA ALA A 17 10.04 6.07 7.23
C ALA A 17 9.43 5.00 6.31
N HIS A 18 9.54 5.15 4.98
CA HIS A 18 9.05 4.19 4.00
C HIS A 18 10.16 3.34 3.37
N ARG A 19 11.44 3.69 3.58
CA ARG A 19 12.58 2.99 2.97
C ARG A 19 12.83 1.61 3.54
N GLU A 20 12.42 1.39 4.77
CA GLU A 20 12.60 0.15 5.52
C GLU A 20 11.31 -0.25 6.21
N GLY A 21 11.22 -1.47 6.69
CA GLY A 21 10.10 -1.98 7.46
C GLY A 21 9.89 -3.47 7.28
N LYS A 22 9.31 -4.11 8.31
CA LYS A 22 8.99 -5.54 8.31
C LYS A 22 8.16 -5.95 7.10
N ASP A 23 7.27 -5.09 6.65
CA ASP A 23 6.45 -5.30 5.46
C ASP A 23 7.30 -5.43 4.19
N LEU A 24 8.27 -4.54 3.99
CA LEU A 24 9.19 -4.65 2.85
C LEU A 24 10.02 -5.93 2.90
N ASP A 25 10.49 -6.31 4.08
CA ASP A 25 11.26 -7.55 4.25
C ASP A 25 10.40 -8.78 3.92
N LEU A 26 9.13 -8.81 4.38
CA LEU A 26 8.17 -9.86 4.04
C LEU A 26 7.87 -9.91 2.54
N LEU A 27 7.63 -8.75 1.89
CA LEU A 27 7.37 -8.71 0.45
C LEU A 27 8.55 -9.28 -0.34
N VAL A 28 9.79 -8.96 0.04
CA VAL A 28 11.01 -9.51 -0.57
C VAL A 28 11.13 -11.01 -0.30
N GLU A 29 10.91 -11.46 0.94
CA GLU A 29 10.95 -12.87 1.29
C GLU A 29 9.93 -13.68 0.47
N TRP A 30 8.69 -13.17 0.37
CA TRP A 30 7.61 -13.85 -0.34
C TRP A 30 7.78 -13.85 -1.87
N SER A 31 8.57 -12.93 -2.41
CA SER A 31 8.89 -12.85 -3.84
C SER A 31 10.04 -13.76 -4.27
N GLN A 32 10.65 -14.53 -3.35
CA GLN A 32 11.77 -15.40 -3.68
C GLN A 32 11.41 -16.40 -4.79
N GLY A 33 12.30 -16.50 -5.79
CA GLY A 33 12.10 -17.35 -6.96
C GLY A 33 11.40 -16.67 -8.13
N ALA A 34 10.78 -15.51 -7.93
CA ALA A 34 10.23 -14.69 -9.00
C ALA A 34 11.37 -14.01 -9.80
N LYS A 35 11.10 -13.74 -11.09
CA LYS A 35 12.01 -13.01 -11.99
C LYS A 35 11.51 -11.61 -12.30
N THR A 36 10.20 -11.45 -12.45
CA THR A 36 9.56 -10.21 -12.83
C THR A 36 8.56 -9.75 -11.77
N ALA A 37 8.50 -8.43 -11.54
CA ALA A 37 7.55 -7.85 -10.59
C ALA A 37 6.94 -6.54 -11.10
N LEU A 38 5.68 -6.28 -10.70
CA LEU A 38 5.02 -4.99 -10.83
C LEU A 38 4.84 -4.39 -9.44
N ASP A 39 5.28 -3.14 -9.26
CA ASP A 39 5.03 -2.34 -8.05
C ASP A 39 3.90 -1.34 -8.35
N VAL A 40 2.69 -1.65 -7.87
CA VAL A 40 1.46 -0.88 -8.11
C VAL A 40 1.31 0.22 -7.06
N ALA A 41 1.02 1.43 -7.52
CA ALA A 41 1.02 2.65 -6.70
C ALA A 41 2.36 2.81 -5.97
N THR A 42 3.43 2.83 -6.74
CA THR A 42 4.82 2.75 -6.26
C THR A 42 5.22 3.90 -5.34
N GLY A 43 4.55 5.07 -5.44
CA GLY A 43 4.85 6.25 -4.65
C GLY A 43 6.35 6.60 -4.70
N GLY A 44 7.03 6.51 -3.57
CA GLY A 44 8.48 6.77 -3.46
C GLY A 44 9.39 5.69 -4.08
N GLY A 45 8.85 4.63 -4.72
CA GLY A 45 9.64 3.58 -5.37
C GLY A 45 10.33 2.60 -4.41
N HIS A 46 9.86 2.51 -3.17
CA HIS A 46 10.57 1.73 -2.14
C HIS A 46 10.45 0.21 -2.35
N VAL A 47 9.29 -0.30 -2.81
CA VAL A 47 9.11 -1.71 -3.16
C VAL A 47 9.91 -2.02 -4.40
N ALA A 48 9.77 -1.22 -5.45
CA ALA A 48 10.52 -1.40 -6.70
C ALA A 48 12.04 -1.46 -6.46
N ARG A 49 12.58 -0.56 -5.61
CA ARG A 49 13.99 -0.58 -5.24
C ARG A 49 14.39 -1.88 -4.54
N ARG A 50 13.63 -2.31 -3.51
CA ARG A 50 13.94 -3.52 -2.75
C ARG A 50 13.85 -4.79 -3.60
N PHE A 51 12.89 -4.87 -4.52
CA PHE A 51 12.78 -5.98 -5.46
C PHE A 51 13.93 -5.99 -6.48
N ARG A 52 14.35 -4.83 -7.00
CA ARG A 52 15.54 -4.71 -7.85
C ARG A 52 16.81 -5.13 -7.13
N GLU A 53 16.98 -4.72 -5.86
CA GLU A 53 18.09 -5.16 -5.00
C GLU A 53 18.09 -6.67 -4.75
N ALA A 54 16.91 -7.30 -4.74
CA ALA A 54 16.73 -8.75 -4.65
C ALA A 54 16.91 -9.49 -6.00
N GLY A 55 17.18 -8.76 -7.10
CA GLY A 55 17.49 -9.32 -8.41
C GLY A 55 16.29 -9.49 -9.34
N LEU A 56 15.11 -8.93 -9.03
CA LEU A 56 13.95 -8.97 -9.91
C LEU A 56 14.02 -7.86 -10.97
N GLU A 57 13.49 -8.13 -12.14
CA GLU A 57 13.15 -7.12 -13.15
C GLU A 57 11.82 -6.48 -12.73
N VAL A 58 11.81 -5.15 -12.46
CA VAL A 58 10.67 -4.48 -11.86
C VAL A 58 10.18 -3.35 -12.74
N VAL A 59 8.87 -3.35 -13.00
CA VAL A 59 8.14 -2.19 -13.51
C VAL A 59 7.43 -1.52 -12.33
N SER A 60 7.55 -0.21 -12.23
CA SER A 60 6.83 0.62 -11.25
C SER A 60 5.68 1.36 -11.93
N LEU A 61 4.51 1.42 -11.26
CA LEU A 61 3.31 2.07 -11.76
C LEU A 61 2.70 2.98 -10.70
N ASP A 62 2.29 4.18 -11.12
CA ASP A 62 1.60 5.13 -10.24
C ASP A 62 0.71 6.06 -11.10
N PRO A 63 -0.48 6.49 -10.65
CA PRO A 63 -1.29 7.47 -11.38
C PRO A 63 -0.69 8.87 -11.40
N ALA A 64 0.20 9.21 -10.44
CA ALA A 64 0.85 10.51 -10.35
C ALA A 64 2.19 10.51 -11.09
N ALA A 65 2.29 11.25 -12.18
CA ALA A 65 3.55 11.38 -12.95
C ALA A 65 4.70 11.99 -12.12
N GLY A 66 4.38 12.82 -11.11
CA GLY A 66 5.36 13.38 -10.17
C GLY A 66 6.10 12.33 -9.35
N MET A 67 5.54 11.13 -9.16
CA MET A 67 6.22 9.99 -8.52
C MET A 67 7.31 9.38 -9.41
N GLN A 68 7.38 9.75 -10.70
CA GLN A 68 8.33 9.26 -11.69
C GLN A 68 8.29 7.72 -11.84
N PRO A 69 7.11 7.12 -11.99
CA PRO A 69 6.99 5.69 -12.24
C PRO A 69 7.45 5.36 -13.67
N ASP A 70 7.73 4.07 -13.93
CA ASP A 70 7.99 3.58 -15.29
C ASP A 70 6.73 3.67 -16.17
N VAL A 71 5.53 3.50 -15.56
CA VAL A 71 4.22 3.59 -16.23
C VAL A 71 3.26 4.45 -15.42
N VAL A 72 2.60 5.41 -16.08
CA VAL A 72 1.56 6.24 -15.46
C VAL A 72 0.19 5.65 -15.76
N ALA A 73 -0.45 5.04 -14.76
CA ALA A 73 -1.80 4.48 -14.86
C ALA A 73 -2.42 4.28 -13.46
N PRO A 74 -3.75 4.20 -13.34
CA PRO A 74 -4.43 3.84 -12.09
C PRO A 74 -4.35 2.33 -11.83
N ALA A 75 -4.45 1.95 -10.55
CA ALA A 75 -4.44 0.54 -10.15
C ALA A 75 -5.65 -0.25 -10.64
N GLU A 76 -6.77 0.42 -10.85
CA GLU A 76 -8.04 -0.13 -11.32
C GLU A 76 -8.07 -0.49 -12.81
N SER A 77 -7.02 -0.10 -13.58
CA SER A 77 -6.90 -0.38 -15.02
C SER A 77 -5.43 -0.46 -15.40
N LEU A 78 -4.84 -1.64 -15.24
CA LEU A 78 -3.42 -1.88 -15.50
C LEU A 78 -3.17 -2.13 -17.00
N PRO A 79 -2.28 -1.35 -17.67
CA PRO A 79 -2.04 -1.45 -19.12
C PRO A 79 -1.09 -2.60 -19.48
N PHE A 80 -1.31 -3.79 -18.92
CA PHE A 80 -0.50 -4.98 -19.16
C PHE A 80 -1.40 -6.17 -19.49
N ASP A 81 -0.86 -7.13 -20.23
CA ASP A 81 -1.54 -8.38 -20.54
C ASP A 81 -1.68 -9.26 -19.28
N GLU A 82 -2.60 -10.22 -19.33
CA GLU A 82 -2.77 -11.23 -18.29
C GLU A 82 -1.46 -12.01 -18.05
N GLY A 83 -1.11 -12.21 -16.78
CA GLY A 83 0.05 -13.01 -16.40
C GLY A 83 1.41 -12.41 -16.84
N SER A 84 1.50 -11.08 -16.99
CA SER A 84 2.73 -10.41 -17.41
C SER A 84 3.86 -10.47 -16.39
N PHE A 85 3.52 -10.57 -15.09
CA PHE A 85 4.49 -10.52 -13.98
C PHE A 85 4.37 -11.74 -13.08
N ASP A 86 5.51 -12.26 -12.62
CA ASP A 86 5.50 -13.36 -11.64
C ASP A 86 4.90 -12.92 -10.31
N VAL A 87 5.19 -11.68 -9.90
CA VAL A 87 4.70 -11.04 -8.66
C VAL A 87 4.13 -9.67 -8.95
N VAL A 88 2.98 -9.36 -8.35
CA VAL A 88 2.40 -8.02 -8.33
C VAL A 88 2.26 -7.56 -6.88
N ALA A 89 2.85 -6.43 -6.54
CA ALA A 89 2.85 -5.91 -5.17
C ALA A 89 2.20 -4.53 -5.09
N CYS A 90 1.51 -4.27 -3.97
CA CYS A 90 1.02 -2.96 -3.59
C CYS A 90 1.31 -2.72 -2.10
N ARG A 91 1.91 -1.57 -1.77
CA ARG A 91 2.30 -1.26 -0.40
C ARG A 91 1.82 0.11 0.04
N VAL A 92 0.99 0.13 1.10
CA VAL A 92 0.54 1.36 1.80
C VAL A 92 -0.10 2.36 0.84
N ALA A 93 -0.96 1.86 -0.02
CA ALA A 93 -1.59 2.65 -1.07
C ALA A 93 -3.05 2.26 -1.33
N ALA A 94 -3.44 1.01 -1.07
CA ALA A 94 -4.77 0.52 -1.43
C ALA A 94 -5.90 1.23 -0.67
N HIS A 95 -5.62 1.79 0.51
CA HIS A 95 -6.57 2.62 1.26
C HIS A 95 -6.89 3.97 0.59
N HIS A 96 -6.22 4.29 -0.52
CA HIS A 96 -6.50 5.46 -1.38
C HIS A 96 -7.23 5.08 -2.68
N PHE A 97 -7.41 3.79 -2.99
CA PHE A 97 -8.07 3.38 -4.23
C PHE A 97 -9.56 3.70 -4.20
N GLU A 98 -10.09 4.24 -5.29
CA GLU A 98 -11.51 4.51 -5.43
C GLU A 98 -12.32 3.21 -5.50
N ASP A 99 -11.81 2.21 -6.22
CA ASP A 99 -12.36 0.86 -6.29
C ASP A 99 -11.26 -0.20 -6.02
N VAL A 100 -11.04 -0.49 -4.74
CA VAL A 100 -10.08 -1.53 -4.33
C VAL A 100 -10.38 -2.90 -4.93
N ARG A 101 -11.67 -3.22 -5.17
CA ARG A 101 -12.07 -4.50 -5.76
C ARG A 101 -11.60 -4.60 -7.22
N ALA A 102 -11.77 -3.53 -7.99
CA ALA A 102 -11.26 -3.46 -9.36
C ALA A 102 -9.73 -3.53 -9.36
N ALA A 103 -9.06 -2.80 -8.47
CA ALA A 103 -7.61 -2.81 -8.37
C ALA A 103 -7.05 -4.21 -8.03
N VAL A 104 -7.62 -4.90 -7.03
CA VAL A 104 -7.17 -6.26 -6.66
C VAL A 104 -7.42 -7.26 -7.80
N LYS A 105 -8.53 -7.12 -8.54
CA LYS A 105 -8.79 -7.95 -9.74
C LYS A 105 -7.77 -7.70 -10.84
N GLU A 106 -7.42 -6.45 -11.11
CA GLU A 106 -6.40 -6.11 -12.10
C GLU A 106 -5.02 -6.62 -11.68
N MET A 107 -4.66 -6.46 -10.40
CA MET A 107 -3.43 -7.04 -9.86
C MET A 107 -3.39 -8.55 -10.04
N ALA A 108 -4.51 -9.27 -9.75
CA ALA A 108 -4.60 -10.71 -9.96
C ALA A 108 -4.57 -11.09 -11.45
N ARG A 109 -5.17 -10.27 -12.34
CA ARG A 109 -5.16 -10.51 -13.78
C ARG A 109 -3.73 -10.46 -14.34
N VAL A 110 -2.98 -9.42 -14.01
CA VAL A 110 -1.63 -9.24 -14.55
C VAL A 110 -0.57 -10.08 -13.83
N ALA A 111 -0.89 -10.62 -12.64
CA ALA A 111 -0.05 -11.59 -11.95
C ALA A 111 -0.11 -12.96 -12.63
N ARG A 112 1.05 -13.61 -12.76
CA ARG A 112 1.18 -15.01 -13.16
C ARG A 112 1.00 -15.95 -11.98
N ASP A 113 1.55 -15.59 -10.82
CA ASP A 113 1.58 -16.43 -9.64
C ASP A 113 1.12 -15.70 -8.37
N LEU A 114 1.79 -14.63 -7.98
CA LEU A 114 1.64 -14.01 -6.67
C LEU A 114 1.10 -12.57 -6.71
N VAL A 115 0.19 -12.28 -5.79
CA VAL A 115 -0.20 -10.90 -5.42
C VAL A 115 0.15 -10.67 -3.96
N LEU A 116 0.93 -9.62 -3.70
CA LEU A 116 1.41 -9.23 -2.37
C LEU A 116 0.84 -7.86 -2.01
N VAL A 117 0.16 -7.76 -0.88
CA VAL A 117 -0.37 -6.48 -0.38
C VAL A 117 0.14 -6.24 1.03
N SER A 118 0.63 -5.03 1.29
CA SER A 118 0.81 -4.51 2.64
C SER A 118 0.07 -3.20 2.77
N ASP A 119 -0.82 -3.07 3.78
CA ASP A 119 -1.54 -1.82 3.99
C ASP A 119 -1.89 -1.58 5.46
N ASN A 120 -2.50 -0.43 5.74
CA ASN A 120 -3.12 -0.17 7.03
C ASN A 120 -4.28 -1.13 7.23
N LEU A 121 -4.41 -1.62 8.47
CA LEU A 121 -5.54 -2.45 8.88
C LEU A 121 -6.59 -1.56 9.55
N PHE A 122 -7.87 -1.80 9.26
CA PHE A 122 -8.95 -1.13 9.96
C PHE A 122 -8.86 -1.41 11.47
N ALA A 123 -8.80 -0.35 12.26
CA ALA A 123 -8.58 -0.40 13.70
C ALA A 123 -9.68 0.33 14.49
N GLY A 124 -10.90 0.37 13.92
CA GLY A 124 -12.08 0.99 14.49
C GLY A 124 -12.38 2.38 13.93
N GLU A 125 -13.59 2.86 14.17
CA GLU A 125 -14.13 4.08 13.57
C GLU A 125 -13.34 5.36 13.95
N GLU A 126 -12.83 5.44 15.19
CA GLU A 126 -12.02 6.60 15.61
C GLU A 126 -10.70 6.67 14.84
N ALA A 127 -10.06 5.52 14.58
CA ALA A 127 -8.85 5.45 13.78
C ALA A 127 -9.11 5.82 12.32
N GLU A 128 -10.22 5.33 11.78
CA GLU A 128 -10.67 5.62 10.42
C GLU A 128 -11.03 7.10 10.24
N GLU A 129 -11.69 7.72 11.23
CA GLU A 129 -11.94 9.16 11.25
C GLU A 129 -10.63 9.95 11.30
N ALA A 130 -9.67 9.51 12.13
CA ALA A 130 -8.37 10.16 12.23
C ALA A 130 -7.62 10.13 10.89
N ASP A 131 -7.64 9.01 10.17
CA ASP A 131 -7.01 8.88 8.85
C ASP A 131 -7.69 9.80 7.82
N ARG A 132 -9.03 9.87 7.79
CA ARG A 132 -9.78 10.76 6.88
C ARG A 132 -9.55 12.24 7.15
N VAL A 133 -9.51 12.64 8.43
CA VAL A 133 -9.24 14.04 8.81
C VAL A 133 -7.80 14.41 8.51
N ARG A 134 -6.87 13.48 8.74
CA ARG A 134 -5.45 13.67 8.48
C ARG A 134 -5.14 13.79 6.99
N ASP A 135 -5.76 12.97 6.17
CA ASP A 135 -5.48 12.88 4.75
C ASP A 135 -6.77 12.81 3.92
N PRO A 136 -7.18 13.92 3.28
CA PRO A 136 -8.39 13.97 2.47
C PRO A 136 -8.41 13.00 1.28
N SER A 137 -7.27 12.43 0.90
CA SER A 137 -7.19 11.40 -0.14
C SER A 137 -7.47 9.99 0.39
N HIS A 138 -7.58 9.81 1.70
CA HIS A 138 -7.91 8.54 2.31
C HIS A 138 -9.36 8.13 1.99
N VAL A 139 -9.53 6.97 1.39
CA VAL A 139 -10.86 6.38 1.12
C VAL A 139 -11.30 5.54 2.30
N ARG A 140 -10.60 4.44 2.59
CA ARG A 140 -10.84 3.63 3.79
C ARG A 140 -9.76 2.57 4.03
N ASN A 141 -9.62 2.14 5.29
CA ASN A 141 -8.92 0.93 5.67
C ASN A 141 -9.87 -0.28 5.63
N TYR A 142 -9.31 -1.47 5.46
CA TYR A 142 -10.06 -2.73 5.37
C TYR A 142 -9.67 -3.66 6.51
N THR A 143 -10.63 -4.47 6.97
CA THR A 143 -10.38 -5.55 7.93
C THR A 143 -9.65 -6.72 7.25
N GLU A 144 -9.09 -7.65 8.03
CA GLU A 144 -8.52 -8.88 7.48
C GLU A 144 -9.56 -9.70 6.71
N GLU A 145 -10.78 -9.78 7.21
CA GLU A 145 -11.88 -10.52 6.57
C GLU A 145 -12.24 -9.91 5.20
N GLU A 146 -12.31 -8.57 5.12
CA GLU A 146 -12.55 -7.87 3.86
C GLU A 146 -11.41 -8.11 2.87
N TRP A 147 -10.15 -8.05 3.31
CA TRP A 147 -9.00 -8.37 2.47
C TRP A 147 -9.05 -9.80 1.94
N ARG A 148 -9.36 -10.79 2.80
CA ARG A 148 -9.54 -12.19 2.38
C ARG A 148 -10.66 -12.32 1.35
N SER A 149 -11.77 -11.60 1.52
CA SER A 149 -12.89 -11.57 0.58
C SER A 149 -12.50 -10.93 -0.77
N LEU A 150 -11.73 -9.84 -0.77
CA LEU A 150 -11.21 -9.19 -1.97
C LEU A 150 -10.32 -10.14 -2.77
N PHE A 151 -9.39 -10.81 -2.10
CA PHE A 151 -8.49 -11.79 -2.72
C PHE A 151 -9.26 -12.98 -3.31
N ALA A 152 -10.18 -13.57 -2.53
CA ALA A 152 -11.00 -14.68 -2.99
C ALA A 152 -11.85 -14.30 -4.20
N GLY A 153 -12.43 -13.08 -4.20
CA GLY A 153 -13.22 -12.54 -5.31
C GLY A 153 -12.40 -12.20 -6.56
N ALA A 154 -11.08 -12.12 -6.45
CA ALA A 154 -10.14 -11.93 -7.55
C ALA A 154 -9.48 -13.25 -8.02
N GLY A 155 -9.91 -14.42 -7.50
CA GLY A 155 -9.34 -15.71 -7.88
C GLY A 155 -8.00 -16.02 -7.20
N LEU A 156 -7.74 -15.42 -6.04
CA LEU A 156 -6.52 -15.64 -5.26
C LEU A 156 -6.84 -16.47 -4.01
N ASP A 157 -5.96 -17.40 -3.68
CA ASP A 157 -5.95 -18.09 -2.38
C ASP A 157 -4.97 -17.39 -1.45
N VAL A 158 -5.42 -17.00 -0.28
CA VAL A 158 -4.56 -16.35 0.73
C VAL A 158 -3.71 -17.40 1.42
N GLU A 159 -2.41 -17.45 1.11
CA GLU A 159 -1.46 -18.39 1.70
C GLU A 159 -0.93 -17.94 3.07
N GLN A 160 -0.68 -16.65 3.20
CA GLN A 160 -0.12 -16.07 4.43
C GLN A 160 -0.74 -14.72 4.73
N VAL A 161 -0.96 -14.46 6.02
CA VAL A 161 -1.32 -13.15 6.56
C VAL A 161 -0.42 -12.86 7.75
N HIS A 162 0.09 -11.65 7.79
CA HIS A 162 0.89 -11.16 8.91
C HIS A 162 0.37 -9.78 9.34
N THR A 163 -0.02 -9.66 10.61
CA THR A 163 -0.44 -8.37 11.19
C THR A 163 0.58 -7.92 12.23
N TYR A 164 0.80 -6.62 12.32
CA TYR A 164 1.70 -6.04 13.31
C TYR A 164 1.38 -4.58 13.58
N VAL A 165 1.86 -4.08 14.72
CA VAL A 165 1.79 -2.66 15.06
C VAL A 165 3.01 -1.94 14.47
N HIS A 166 2.76 -0.87 13.72
CA HIS A 166 3.77 0.01 13.16
C HIS A 166 3.71 1.38 13.88
N PRO A 167 4.61 1.63 14.84
CA PRO A 167 4.62 2.91 15.55
C PRO A 167 5.22 4.02 14.66
N VAL A 168 4.50 5.12 14.50
CA VAL A 168 4.95 6.29 13.75
C VAL A 168 5.00 7.53 14.66
N LEU A 169 5.99 8.40 14.48
CA LEU A 169 6.03 9.67 15.17
C LEU A 169 4.83 10.54 14.76
N LEU A 170 4.05 11.02 15.72
CA LEU A 170 2.80 11.74 15.50
C LEU A 170 3.00 13.01 14.65
N GLU A 171 3.92 13.88 15.02
CA GLU A 171 4.10 15.14 14.32
C GLU A 171 4.63 14.98 12.87
N PRO A 172 5.63 14.14 12.59
CA PRO A 172 6.00 13.82 11.21
C PRO A 172 4.88 13.16 10.41
N TRP A 173 4.04 12.34 11.05
CA TRP A 173 2.89 11.69 10.41
C TRP A 173 1.82 12.70 9.99
N LEU A 174 1.48 13.69 10.84
CA LEU A 174 0.58 14.80 10.52
C LEU A 174 1.15 15.67 9.40
N LYS A 175 2.43 16.06 9.52
CA LYS A 175 3.09 16.95 8.57
C LYS A 175 3.12 16.37 7.15
N ARG A 176 3.27 15.06 7.00
CA ARG A 176 3.39 14.37 5.71
C ARG A 176 2.16 14.55 4.82
N SER A 177 0.97 14.58 5.41
CA SER A 177 -0.30 14.84 4.69
C SER A 177 -0.66 16.33 4.63
N GLY A 178 0.14 17.22 5.23
CA GLY A 178 -0.17 18.64 5.35
C GLY A 178 -1.26 18.94 6.39
N CYS A 179 -1.56 17.99 7.29
CA CYS A 179 -2.57 18.16 8.33
C CYS A 179 -2.08 19.17 9.38
N THR A 180 -2.79 20.30 9.52
CA THR A 180 -2.43 21.41 10.41
C THR A 180 -3.66 22.02 11.11
N GLY A 181 -3.43 22.93 12.05
CA GLY A 181 -4.52 23.69 12.71
C GLY A 181 -5.56 22.80 13.39
N LYS A 182 -6.84 23.08 13.19
CA LYS A 182 -7.95 22.36 13.83
C LYS A 182 -8.01 20.89 13.47
N ASP A 183 -7.66 20.54 12.23
CA ASP A 183 -7.65 19.15 11.78
C ASP A 183 -6.57 18.34 12.52
N ALA A 184 -5.38 18.90 12.68
CA ALA A 184 -4.33 18.27 13.46
C ALA A 184 -4.70 18.11 14.95
N GLU A 185 -5.40 19.10 15.52
CA GLU A 185 -5.94 19.01 16.89
C GLU A 185 -6.99 17.90 17.00
N ARG A 186 -7.90 17.80 16.01
CA ARG A 186 -8.89 16.72 15.98
C ARG A 186 -8.23 15.35 15.86
N VAL A 187 -7.25 15.19 15.00
CA VAL A 187 -6.50 13.94 14.87
C VAL A 187 -5.83 13.56 16.18
N ARG A 188 -5.16 14.50 16.87
CA ARG A 188 -4.53 14.22 18.19
C ARG A 188 -5.53 13.70 19.21
N GLN A 189 -6.76 14.24 19.20
CA GLN A 189 -7.84 13.76 20.09
C GLN A 189 -8.25 12.32 19.75
N LEU A 190 -8.47 12.03 18.45
CA LEU A 190 -8.91 10.72 17.97
C LEU A 190 -7.87 9.63 18.21
N VAL A 191 -6.58 9.95 18.10
CA VAL A 191 -5.52 8.96 18.31
C VAL A 191 -5.02 8.87 19.75
N ALA A 192 -5.57 9.65 20.68
CA ALA A 192 -5.07 9.74 22.06
C ALA A 192 -4.97 8.38 22.76
N GLY A 193 -5.95 7.50 22.57
CA GLY A 193 -5.96 6.14 23.11
C GLY A 193 -4.96 5.17 22.45
N ARG A 194 -4.34 5.59 21.34
CA ARG A 194 -3.38 4.79 20.54
C ARG A 194 -1.96 5.34 20.59
N LEU A 195 -1.72 6.32 21.46
CA LEU A 195 -0.38 6.89 21.66
C LEU A 195 0.45 6.01 22.59
N ASP A 196 1.71 5.85 22.21
CA ASP A 196 2.77 5.34 23.05
C ASP A 196 3.91 6.37 23.00
N GLY A 197 3.98 7.20 24.04
CA GLY A 197 4.80 8.40 24.06
C GLY A 197 4.40 9.38 22.94
N ASP A 198 5.34 9.67 22.04
CA ASP A 198 5.14 10.54 20.87
C ASP A 198 4.77 9.77 19.60
N ARG A 199 4.47 8.48 19.70
CA ARG A 199 4.18 7.59 18.58
C ARG A 199 2.73 7.14 18.55
N VAL A 200 2.13 7.19 17.37
CA VAL A 200 0.83 6.58 17.08
C VAL A 200 1.05 5.13 16.70
N ARG A 201 0.30 4.22 17.31
CA ARG A 201 0.29 2.79 16.97
C ARG A 201 -0.65 2.57 15.80
N LEU A 202 -0.09 2.36 14.60
CA LEU A 202 -0.84 1.99 13.40
C LEU A 202 -0.87 0.47 13.27
N GLU A 203 -2.06 -0.07 13.04
CA GLU A 203 -2.20 -1.49 12.70
C GLU A 203 -1.87 -1.69 11.21
N ARG A 204 -1.11 -2.73 10.89
CA ARG A 204 -0.69 -3.08 9.55
C ARG A 204 -1.03 -4.54 9.25
N ILE A 205 -1.33 -4.80 7.98
CA ILE A 205 -1.54 -6.14 7.45
C ILE A 205 -0.65 -6.36 6.23
N CYS A 206 -0.08 -7.56 6.12
CA CYS A 206 0.57 -8.05 4.91
C CYS A 206 -0.14 -9.33 4.48
N LEU A 207 -0.47 -9.44 3.20
CA LEU A 207 -1.11 -10.63 2.62
C LEU A 207 -0.28 -11.15 1.46
N LYS A 208 -0.14 -12.48 1.41
CA LYS A 208 0.37 -13.23 0.28
C LYS A 208 -0.77 -14.03 -0.33
N GLY A 209 -1.15 -13.70 -1.55
CA GLY A 209 -2.14 -14.42 -2.33
C GLY A 209 -1.50 -15.12 -3.52
N ARG A 210 -1.92 -16.36 -3.77
CA ARG A 210 -1.53 -17.14 -4.95
C ARG A 210 -2.69 -17.25 -5.92
N LYS A 211 -2.41 -17.04 -7.21
CA LYS A 211 -3.42 -17.23 -8.27
C LYS A 211 -3.86 -18.70 -8.30
N ARG A 212 -5.17 -18.90 -8.32
CA ARG A 212 -5.72 -20.24 -8.49
C ARG A 212 -5.34 -20.76 -9.87
N THR A 213 -4.81 -21.98 -9.91
CA THR A 213 -4.67 -22.71 -11.16
C THR A 213 -6.03 -23.35 -11.46
N ASP A 214 -6.65 -22.96 -12.58
CA ASP A 214 -7.79 -23.68 -13.08
C ASP A 214 -7.38 -25.13 -13.32
N GLY A 215 -8.01 -26.05 -12.58
CA GLY A 215 -7.78 -27.51 -12.66
C GLY A 215 -8.38 -28.11 -13.93
#